data_45625e80903d2368bc03e9419ab1dc07
#
_entry.id   45625e80903d2368bc03e9419ab1dc07
#
_cell.length_a   1.000
_cell.length_b   1.000
_cell.length_c   1.000
_cell.angle_alpha   90.00
_cell.angle_beta   90.00
_cell.angle_gamma   90.00
#
_symmetry.space_group_name_H-M   'P 1'
#
loop_
_entity.id
_entity.type
_entity.pdbx_description
1 polymer ?
#
loop_
_entity_poly.entity_id
_entity_poly.type
_entity_poly.pdbx_seq_one_letter_code
_entity_poly.pdbx_strand_id
1 'polypeptide(L)'
;VIEGFVPLPGLRLAYSDTGGAGTPVVLLHAGTGSKDLWEHQIGPLHAAGHRVIAYSRRGHRGSDLGPAEAPGTGSGDLLALADHLGLARFHALGTAAGAIVAMDFALSHPDRLISLTLACTILGVVEPDYLALSQRLRPPGFMAMPADFRELGPAYRAANPSGVARWLALEHAAIPGAQLRQPVANAITWAALRGLDLPCLLLTGDADLWAPPPVQRLFAQHLPRAEQVVIAEAGHSAHWEQPEAFNAAVLDFLRRQGSGPYEGHKTSP
;
A
#
# COMPACT_ATOMS: atom_id res chain seq x y z
N VAL A 1 -6.95 18.53 6.30
CA VAL A 1 -5.80 17.77 5.78
C VAL A 1 -4.69 18.75 5.50
N ILE A 2 -3.48 18.47 5.98
CA ILE A 2 -2.26 19.24 5.78
C ILE A 2 -1.53 18.63 4.59
N GLU A 3 -1.17 19.46 3.62
CA GLU A 3 -0.30 19.07 2.51
C GLU A 3 1.14 19.49 2.82
N GLY A 4 2.11 18.61 2.55
CA GLY A 4 3.52 18.89 2.86
C GLY A 4 4.48 18.10 1.99
N PHE A 5 5.78 18.33 2.24
CA PHE A 5 6.86 17.64 1.56
C PHE A 5 7.89 17.11 2.56
N VAL A 6 8.30 15.87 2.37
CA VAL A 6 9.49 15.33 3.02
C VAL A 6 10.71 15.71 2.20
N PRO A 7 11.65 16.51 2.74
CA PRO A 7 12.89 16.81 2.05
C PRO A 7 13.84 15.61 2.13
N LEU A 8 14.34 15.20 0.98
CA LEU A 8 15.38 14.17 0.84
C LEU A 8 16.54 14.74 0.02
N PRO A 9 17.74 14.15 0.05
CA PRO A 9 18.83 14.61 -0.78
C PRO A 9 18.47 14.60 -2.29
N GLY A 10 18.36 15.79 -2.88
CA GLY A 10 18.06 15.99 -4.30
C GLY A 10 16.60 15.76 -4.71
N LEU A 11 15.66 15.62 -3.78
CA LEU A 11 14.23 15.42 -4.09
C LEU A 11 13.32 15.75 -2.91
N ARG A 12 12.01 15.87 -3.17
CA ARG A 12 10.96 15.99 -2.16
C ARG A 12 9.85 14.98 -2.43
N LEU A 13 9.30 14.39 -1.38
CA LEU A 13 8.11 13.52 -1.47
C LEU A 13 6.89 14.26 -0.96
N ALA A 14 5.86 14.35 -1.78
CA ALA A 14 4.58 14.96 -1.41
C ALA A 14 3.78 14.02 -0.50
N TYR A 15 3.21 14.57 0.57
CA TYR A 15 2.30 13.86 1.46
C TYR A 15 1.07 14.70 1.81
N SER A 16 0.02 14.02 2.25
CA SER A 16 -1.13 14.59 2.94
C SER A 16 -1.26 13.96 4.31
N ASP A 17 -1.63 14.74 5.33
CA ASP A 17 -1.73 14.32 6.73
C ASP A 17 -3.00 14.92 7.34
N THR A 18 -3.85 14.10 7.94
CA THR A 18 -5.04 14.59 8.65
C THR A 18 -4.71 15.30 9.95
N GLY A 19 -3.49 15.12 10.46
CA GLY A 19 -3.13 15.56 11.81
C GLY A 19 -3.86 14.76 12.90
N GLY A 20 -3.76 15.26 14.14
CA GLY A 20 -4.37 14.64 15.31
C GLY A 20 -3.42 13.76 16.11
N ALA A 21 -3.87 13.36 17.32
CA ALA A 21 -3.11 12.54 18.27
C ALA A 21 -3.42 11.03 18.17
N GLY A 22 -4.22 10.62 17.21
CA GLY A 22 -4.57 9.21 17.00
C GLY A 22 -3.39 8.38 16.49
N THR A 23 -3.48 7.07 16.66
CA THR A 23 -2.46 6.14 16.16
C THR A 23 -2.29 6.32 14.64
N PRO A 24 -1.05 6.55 14.14
CA PRO A 24 -0.85 6.83 12.73
C PRO A 24 -1.12 5.62 11.84
N VAL A 25 -1.76 5.87 10.69
CA VAL A 25 -1.92 4.93 9.57
C VAL A 25 -1.27 5.56 8.35
N VAL A 26 -0.24 4.92 7.80
CA VAL A 26 0.44 5.37 6.58
C VAL A 26 -0.05 4.57 5.39
N LEU A 27 -0.54 5.27 4.37
CA LEU A 27 -1.14 4.71 3.15
C LEU A 27 -0.12 4.73 2.00
N LEU A 28 0.14 3.54 1.43
CA LEU A 28 1.12 3.32 0.36
C LEU A 28 0.39 2.89 -0.92
N HIS A 29 0.34 3.76 -1.91
CA HIS A 29 -0.43 3.58 -3.14
C HIS A 29 0.14 2.53 -4.11
N ALA A 30 -0.73 2.00 -4.99
CA ALA A 30 -0.39 1.12 -6.10
C ALA A 30 0.58 1.76 -7.12
N GLY A 31 1.16 0.96 -8.01
CA GLY A 31 2.00 1.45 -9.11
C GLY A 31 1.28 2.40 -10.06
N THR A 32 -0.01 2.22 -10.21
CA THR A 32 -0.92 3.01 -11.06
C THR A 32 -1.46 4.28 -10.36
N GLY A 33 -1.01 4.58 -9.13
CA GLY A 33 -1.61 5.62 -8.31
C GLY A 33 -0.65 6.64 -7.72
N SER A 34 -1.20 7.50 -6.91
CA SER A 34 -0.52 8.49 -6.07
C SER A 34 -1.26 8.57 -4.73
N LYS A 35 -0.85 9.48 -3.84
CA LYS A 35 -1.57 9.75 -2.59
C LYS A 35 -3.07 10.07 -2.79
N ASP A 36 -3.44 10.52 -3.98
CA ASP A 36 -4.82 10.93 -4.29
C ASP A 36 -5.77 9.75 -4.52
N LEU A 37 -5.26 8.51 -4.69
CA LEU A 37 -6.10 7.31 -4.80
C LEU A 37 -6.81 6.90 -3.49
N TRP A 38 -6.47 7.54 -2.38
CA TRP A 38 -7.01 7.21 -1.06
C TRP A 38 -8.23 8.04 -0.65
N GLU A 39 -8.94 8.65 -1.62
CA GLU A 39 -10.07 9.55 -1.35
C GLU A 39 -11.21 8.87 -0.57
N HIS A 40 -11.36 7.54 -0.67
CA HIS A 40 -12.38 6.78 0.04
C HIS A 40 -11.91 6.21 1.39
N GLN A 41 -10.62 6.26 1.72
CA GLN A 41 -10.05 5.70 2.95
C GLN A 41 -9.73 6.75 4.00
N ILE A 42 -9.24 7.92 3.57
CA ILE A 42 -8.77 8.97 4.49
C ILE A 42 -9.86 9.40 5.47
N GLY A 43 -11.06 9.70 4.97
CA GLY A 43 -12.19 10.15 5.80
C GLY A 43 -12.62 9.12 6.84
N PRO A 44 -12.98 7.89 6.46
CA PRO A 44 -13.38 6.83 7.39
C PRO A 44 -12.33 6.47 8.43
N LEU A 45 -11.05 6.35 8.05
CA LEU A 45 -9.97 6.08 8.99
C LEU A 45 -9.76 7.23 9.98
N HIS A 46 -9.84 8.47 9.51
CA HIS A 46 -9.74 9.65 10.38
C HIS A 46 -10.93 9.76 11.34
N ALA A 47 -12.15 9.52 10.85
CA ALA A 47 -13.36 9.50 11.67
C ALA A 47 -13.33 8.41 12.77
N ALA A 48 -12.59 7.32 12.52
CA ALA A 48 -12.34 6.26 13.50
C ALA A 48 -11.24 6.61 14.53
N GLY A 49 -10.69 7.83 14.47
CA GLY A 49 -9.73 8.34 15.44
C GLY A 49 -8.26 8.14 15.06
N HIS A 50 -7.94 7.73 13.85
CA HIS A 50 -6.56 7.61 13.38
C HIS A 50 -6.01 8.92 12.80
N ARG A 51 -4.70 9.16 12.96
CA ARG A 51 -3.98 10.12 12.12
C ARG A 51 -3.62 9.42 10.82
N VAL A 52 -4.11 9.93 9.69
CA VAL A 52 -3.96 9.26 8.39
C VAL A 52 -2.98 10.05 7.53
N ILE A 53 -1.94 9.38 7.07
CA ILE A 53 -0.90 9.93 6.21
C ILE A 53 -0.90 9.17 4.88
N ALA A 54 -1.04 9.87 3.76
CA ALA A 54 -0.83 9.32 2.43
C ALA A 54 0.31 10.07 1.75
N TYR A 55 1.21 9.37 1.07
CA TYR A 55 2.30 10.02 0.34
C TYR A 55 2.42 9.47 -1.08
N SER A 56 2.94 10.29 -1.98
CA SER A 56 3.30 9.87 -3.33
C SER A 56 4.75 9.40 -3.38
N ARG A 57 4.99 8.20 -3.93
CA ARG A 57 6.35 7.70 -4.16
C ARG A 57 7.08 8.55 -5.20
N ARG A 58 8.42 8.39 -5.31
CA ARG A 58 9.25 9.12 -6.30
C ARG A 58 8.66 8.99 -7.70
N GLY A 59 8.63 10.11 -8.44
CA GLY A 59 8.09 10.21 -9.79
C GLY A 59 6.56 10.13 -9.89
N HIS A 60 5.87 9.92 -8.79
CA HIS A 60 4.41 9.99 -8.75
C HIS A 60 3.95 11.41 -8.39
N ARG A 61 2.71 11.71 -8.76
CA ARG A 61 2.11 13.06 -8.68
C ARG A 61 2.46 13.81 -7.38
N GLY A 62 3.06 14.97 -7.55
CA GLY A 62 3.49 15.85 -6.48
C GLY A 62 4.88 15.57 -5.93
N SER A 63 5.44 14.38 -6.13
CA SER A 63 6.79 14.03 -5.70
C SER A 63 7.81 14.14 -6.83
N ASP A 64 9.01 14.58 -6.48
CA ASP A 64 10.12 14.61 -7.42
C ASP A 64 10.57 13.17 -7.79
N LEU A 65 11.14 13.01 -8.98
CA LEU A 65 11.69 11.72 -9.44
C LEU A 65 12.95 11.34 -8.66
N GLY A 66 13.79 12.33 -8.41
CA GLY A 66 15.11 12.15 -7.83
C GLY A 66 16.16 11.69 -8.86
N PRO A 67 17.41 11.57 -8.42
CA PRO A 67 18.54 11.19 -9.30
C PRO A 67 18.45 9.71 -9.68
N ALA A 68 18.59 9.41 -10.98
CA ALA A 68 18.51 8.05 -11.50
C ALA A 68 19.68 7.16 -11.02
N GLU A 69 20.84 7.78 -10.80
CA GLU A 69 22.06 7.12 -10.29
C GLU A 69 21.99 6.77 -8.79
N ALA A 70 21.03 7.38 -8.06
CA ALA A 70 20.79 7.12 -6.65
C ALA A 70 19.28 6.93 -6.38
N PRO A 71 18.66 5.85 -6.91
CA PRO A 71 17.22 5.64 -6.84
C PRO A 71 16.70 5.44 -5.40
N GLY A 72 17.57 5.09 -4.46
CA GLY A 72 17.16 4.70 -3.12
C GLY A 72 16.24 3.48 -3.11
N THR A 73 15.51 3.28 -2.02
CA THR A 73 14.49 2.23 -1.89
C THR A 73 13.17 2.84 -1.42
N GLY A 74 12.05 2.24 -1.79
CA GLY A 74 10.75 2.66 -1.27
C GLY A 74 10.65 2.53 0.26
N SER A 75 11.30 1.53 0.84
CA SER A 75 11.43 1.33 2.28
C SER A 75 12.21 2.47 2.95
N GLY A 76 13.33 2.90 2.35
CA GLY A 76 14.11 4.06 2.84
C GLY A 76 13.32 5.37 2.77
N ASP A 77 12.53 5.56 1.72
CA ASP A 77 11.67 6.74 1.59
C ASP A 77 10.54 6.75 2.64
N LEU A 78 9.97 5.59 2.94
CA LEU A 78 8.98 5.44 4.02
C LEU A 78 9.58 5.72 5.39
N LEU A 79 10.83 5.28 5.63
CA LEU A 79 11.54 5.60 6.87
C LEU A 79 11.73 7.11 7.02
N ALA A 80 12.19 7.77 5.96
CA ALA A 80 12.38 9.22 5.97
C ALA A 80 11.06 10.00 6.18
N LEU A 81 9.95 9.53 5.60
CA LEU A 81 8.62 10.08 5.87
C LEU A 81 8.26 9.93 7.35
N ALA A 82 8.43 8.72 7.90
CA ALA A 82 8.10 8.44 9.29
C ALA A 82 8.94 9.29 10.26
N ASP A 83 10.23 9.43 10.00
CA ASP A 83 11.14 10.25 10.83
C ASP A 83 10.80 11.75 10.71
N HIS A 84 10.54 12.24 9.50
CA HIS A 84 10.14 13.64 9.26
C HIS A 84 8.86 14.01 10.02
N LEU A 85 7.89 13.10 10.10
CA LEU A 85 6.61 13.30 10.77
C LEU A 85 6.60 12.89 12.25
N GLY A 86 7.74 12.43 12.79
CA GLY A 86 7.87 11.99 14.17
C GLY A 86 7.06 10.74 14.49
N LEU A 87 6.86 9.84 13.53
CA LEU A 87 6.10 8.60 13.71
C LEU A 87 7.02 7.53 14.34
N ALA A 88 6.99 7.36 15.65
CA ALA A 88 7.77 6.32 16.32
C ALA A 88 7.32 4.92 15.87
N ARG A 89 6.01 4.67 15.90
CA ARG A 89 5.37 3.44 15.39
C ARG A 89 4.07 3.78 14.67
N PHE A 90 3.70 2.99 13.66
CA PHE A 90 2.51 3.23 12.86
C PHE A 90 1.95 1.93 12.26
N HIS A 91 0.71 1.97 11.80
CA HIS A 91 0.14 0.96 10.92
C HIS A 91 0.49 1.29 9.47
N ALA A 92 1.01 0.34 8.71
CA ALA A 92 1.21 0.52 7.27
C ALA A 92 0.10 -0.21 6.49
N LEU A 93 -0.56 0.52 5.58
CA LEU A 93 -1.55 -0.02 4.66
C LEU A 93 -1.06 0.22 3.23
N GLY A 94 -0.70 -0.86 2.55
CA GLY A 94 -0.24 -0.79 1.16
C GLY A 94 -1.13 -1.57 0.21
N THR A 95 -1.35 -1.03 -1.00
CA THR A 95 -2.01 -1.76 -2.08
C THR A 95 -1.04 -1.99 -3.23
N ALA A 96 -1.10 -3.18 -3.84
CA ALA A 96 -0.28 -3.58 -4.99
C ALA A 96 1.22 -3.32 -4.75
N ALA A 97 1.84 -2.41 -5.51
CA ALA A 97 3.25 -2.04 -5.36
C ALA A 97 3.54 -1.35 -4.00
N GLY A 98 2.56 -0.63 -3.43
CA GLY A 98 2.69 -0.05 -2.09
C GLY A 98 2.78 -1.11 -1.00
N ALA A 99 2.12 -2.26 -1.17
CA ALA A 99 2.25 -3.39 -0.25
C ALA A 99 3.63 -4.06 -0.33
N ILE A 100 4.28 -4.05 -1.50
CA ILE A 100 5.67 -4.51 -1.63
C ILE A 100 6.60 -3.60 -0.82
N VAL A 101 6.42 -2.28 -0.91
CA VAL A 101 7.19 -1.30 -0.11
C VAL A 101 6.94 -1.51 1.39
N ALA A 102 5.68 -1.72 1.80
CA ALA A 102 5.33 -1.96 3.20
C ALA A 102 5.95 -3.26 3.75
N MET A 103 5.96 -4.33 2.94
CA MET A 103 6.62 -5.59 3.30
C MET A 103 8.14 -5.44 3.39
N ASP A 104 8.78 -4.78 2.41
CA ASP A 104 10.21 -4.50 2.43
C ASP A 104 10.62 -3.66 3.65
N PHE A 105 9.77 -2.69 4.02
CA PHE A 105 9.94 -1.90 5.24
C PHE A 105 9.81 -2.75 6.51
N ALA A 106 8.83 -3.65 6.56
CA ALA A 106 8.63 -4.54 7.71
C ALA A 106 9.82 -5.48 7.94
N LEU A 107 10.48 -5.92 6.87
CA LEU A 107 11.69 -6.75 6.97
C LEU A 107 12.92 -5.95 7.44
N SER A 108 12.97 -4.65 7.16
CA SER A 108 14.08 -3.76 7.56
C SER A 108 13.86 -3.13 8.95
N HIS A 109 12.62 -2.77 9.27
CA HIS A 109 12.26 -1.94 10.42
C HIS A 109 11.00 -2.46 11.13
N PRO A 110 10.96 -3.74 11.56
CA PRO A 110 9.75 -4.33 12.15
C PRO A 110 9.29 -3.57 13.41
N ASP A 111 10.22 -3.05 14.20
CA ASP A 111 9.92 -2.31 15.43
C ASP A 111 9.21 -0.97 15.20
N ARG A 112 9.27 -0.43 13.98
CA ARG A 112 8.55 0.80 13.58
C ARG A 112 7.09 0.55 13.24
N LEU A 113 6.67 -0.71 13.13
CA LEU A 113 5.30 -1.06 12.75
C LEU A 113 4.50 -1.59 13.96
N ILE A 114 3.21 -1.28 13.93
CA ILE A 114 2.21 -1.86 14.82
C ILE A 114 1.55 -3.04 14.10
N SER A 115 1.22 -2.87 12.83
CA SER A 115 0.66 -3.91 11.96
C SER A 115 0.84 -3.56 10.48
N LEU A 116 0.61 -4.55 9.62
CA LEU A 116 0.58 -4.43 8.17
C LEU A 116 -0.82 -4.75 7.62
N THR A 117 -1.30 -3.94 6.68
CA THR A 117 -2.36 -4.31 5.75
C THR A 117 -1.78 -4.38 4.35
N LEU A 118 -1.87 -5.53 3.72
CA LEU A 118 -1.28 -5.86 2.43
C LEU A 118 -2.40 -6.22 1.47
N ALA A 119 -2.84 -5.24 0.69
CA ALA A 119 -4.01 -5.37 -0.16
C ALA A 119 -3.64 -5.59 -1.63
N CYS A 120 -4.34 -6.51 -2.30
CA CYS A 120 -4.29 -6.72 -3.74
C CYS A 120 -2.83 -6.77 -4.26
N THR A 121 -2.00 -7.68 -3.75
CA THR A 121 -0.55 -7.60 -3.98
C THR A 121 0.08 -8.94 -4.31
N ILE A 122 1.12 -8.89 -5.13
CA ILE A 122 2.03 -10.00 -5.41
C ILE A 122 3.21 -10.08 -4.42
N LEU A 123 3.25 -9.23 -3.40
CA LEU A 123 4.27 -9.10 -2.35
C LEU A 123 5.72 -8.96 -2.82
N GLY A 124 6.03 -9.07 -4.11
CA GLY A 124 7.41 -9.03 -4.61
C GLY A 124 8.25 -10.26 -4.23
N VAL A 125 7.61 -11.40 -3.92
CA VAL A 125 8.28 -12.66 -3.56
C VAL A 125 9.15 -13.15 -4.70
N VAL A 126 10.40 -13.53 -4.39
CA VAL A 126 11.42 -13.95 -5.36
C VAL A 126 11.64 -15.46 -5.45
N GLU A 127 10.76 -16.25 -4.85
CA GLU A 127 10.84 -17.72 -4.88
C GLU A 127 10.53 -18.27 -6.28
N PRO A 128 11.34 -19.21 -6.81
CA PRO A 128 11.19 -19.72 -8.18
C PRO A 128 9.81 -20.34 -8.49
N ASP A 129 9.25 -21.09 -7.54
CA ASP A 129 7.92 -21.71 -7.67
C ASP A 129 6.82 -20.66 -7.78
N TYR A 130 6.89 -19.61 -6.96
CA TYR A 130 5.97 -18.50 -7.01
C TYR A 130 6.12 -17.68 -8.31
N LEU A 131 7.35 -17.41 -8.74
CA LEU A 131 7.60 -16.68 -9.99
C LEU A 131 7.01 -17.44 -11.19
N ALA A 132 7.19 -18.77 -11.24
CA ALA A 132 6.60 -19.61 -12.28
C ALA A 132 5.06 -19.62 -12.23
N LEU A 133 4.45 -19.64 -11.05
CA LEU A 133 3.00 -19.50 -10.87
C LEU A 133 2.53 -18.13 -11.35
N SER A 134 3.20 -17.07 -10.92
CA SER A 134 2.88 -15.68 -11.25
C SER A 134 2.90 -15.42 -12.78
N GLN A 135 3.84 -16.03 -13.51
CA GLN A 135 3.88 -15.96 -14.97
C GLN A 135 2.68 -16.63 -15.63
N ARG A 136 2.21 -17.77 -15.10
CA ARG A 136 1.01 -18.46 -15.63
C ARG A 136 -0.28 -17.68 -15.38
N LEU A 137 -0.37 -16.93 -14.29
CA LEU A 137 -1.52 -16.08 -13.98
C LEU A 137 -1.62 -14.87 -14.92
N ARG A 138 -0.51 -14.45 -15.51
CA ARG A 138 -0.45 -13.32 -16.44
C ARG A 138 0.01 -13.79 -17.83
N PRO A 139 -0.93 -14.21 -18.68
CA PRO A 139 -0.60 -14.74 -20.01
C PRO A 139 0.03 -13.65 -20.89
N PRO A 140 0.67 -14.06 -22.02
CA PRO A 140 1.17 -13.11 -23.00
C PRO A 140 0.08 -12.10 -23.42
N GLY A 141 0.46 -10.83 -23.49
CA GLY A 141 -0.47 -9.73 -23.83
C GLY A 141 -1.22 -9.13 -22.63
N PHE A 142 -1.15 -9.73 -21.42
CA PHE A 142 -1.81 -9.17 -20.24
C PHE A 142 -1.43 -7.71 -19.98
N MET A 143 -0.15 -7.37 -20.09
CA MET A 143 0.33 -6.01 -19.87
C MET A 143 -0.10 -5.00 -20.95
N ALA A 144 -0.51 -5.47 -22.12
CA ALA A 144 -1.03 -4.63 -23.19
C ALA A 144 -2.53 -4.35 -23.06
N MET A 145 -3.23 -5.01 -22.13
CA MET A 145 -4.63 -4.74 -21.86
C MET A 145 -4.81 -3.35 -21.22
N PRO A 146 -5.94 -2.68 -21.42
CA PRO A 146 -6.24 -1.40 -20.76
C PRO A 146 -6.08 -1.46 -19.25
N ALA A 147 -5.68 -0.35 -18.62
CA ALA A 147 -5.44 -0.30 -17.18
C ALA A 147 -6.69 -0.67 -16.36
N ASP A 148 -7.86 -0.13 -16.73
CA ASP A 148 -9.12 -0.44 -16.08
C ASP A 148 -9.50 -1.93 -16.18
N PHE A 149 -9.14 -2.59 -17.28
CA PHE A 149 -9.35 -4.04 -17.41
C PHE A 149 -8.48 -4.84 -16.43
N ARG A 150 -7.23 -4.45 -16.25
CA ARG A 150 -6.28 -5.17 -15.39
C ARG A 150 -6.48 -4.91 -13.91
N GLU A 151 -6.94 -3.70 -13.57
CA GLU A 151 -6.97 -3.18 -12.19
C GLU A 151 -8.37 -3.20 -11.58
N LEU A 152 -9.44 -3.09 -12.39
CA LEU A 152 -10.82 -3.02 -11.90
C LEU A 152 -11.58 -4.30 -12.25
N GLY A 153 -12.36 -4.80 -11.31
CA GLY A 153 -13.20 -5.98 -11.48
C GLY A 153 -14.34 -5.77 -12.49
N PRO A 154 -14.81 -6.84 -13.13
CA PRO A 154 -15.86 -6.74 -14.17
C PRO A 154 -17.18 -6.19 -13.60
N ALA A 155 -17.55 -6.55 -12.38
CA ALA A 155 -18.78 -6.06 -11.74
C ALA A 155 -18.74 -4.53 -11.57
N TYR A 156 -17.65 -3.99 -11.04
CA TYR A 156 -17.46 -2.55 -10.86
C TYR A 156 -17.48 -1.81 -12.20
N ARG A 157 -16.74 -2.30 -13.21
CA ARG A 157 -16.70 -1.66 -14.53
C ARG A 157 -18.08 -1.60 -15.20
N ALA A 158 -18.90 -2.63 -15.01
CA ALA A 158 -20.27 -2.66 -15.54
C ALA A 158 -21.24 -1.76 -14.76
N ALA A 159 -21.12 -1.73 -13.43
CA ALA A 159 -22.08 -1.04 -12.57
C ALA A 159 -21.77 0.44 -12.35
N ASN A 160 -20.48 0.87 -12.46
CA ASN A 160 -20.07 2.24 -12.11
C ASN A 160 -19.15 2.90 -13.16
N PRO A 161 -19.68 3.21 -14.37
CA PRO A 161 -18.88 3.88 -15.41
C PRO A 161 -18.26 5.21 -14.99
N SER A 162 -18.93 5.97 -14.13
CA SER A 162 -18.41 7.25 -13.59
C SER A 162 -17.24 7.04 -12.64
N GLY A 163 -17.30 6.02 -11.80
CA GLY A 163 -16.19 5.61 -10.92
C GLY A 163 -14.99 5.11 -11.70
N VAL A 164 -15.21 4.36 -12.79
CA VAL A 164 -14.16 3.95 -13.74
C VAL A 164 -13.49 5.17 -14.36
N ALA A 165 -14.28 6.12 -14.86
CA ALA A 165 -13.75 7.35 -15.46
C ALA A 165 -12.94 8.18 -14.44
N ARG A 166 -13.40 8.27 -13.20
CA ARG A 166 -12.67 8.95 -12.12
C ARG A 166 -11.35 8.25 -11.81
N TRP A 167 -11.37 6.91 -11.68
CA TRP A 167 -10.17 6.11 -11.45
C TRP A 167 -9.14 6.29 -12.56
N LEU A 168 -9.57 6.21 -13.82
CA LEU A 168 -8.70 6.43 -15.00
C LEU A 168 -8.09 7.85 -15.00
N ALA A 169 -8.85 8.87 -14.61
CA ALA A 169 -8.32 10.23 -14.52
C ALA A 169 -7.22 10.35 -13.46
N LEU A 170 -7.35 9.66 -12.33
CA LEU A 170 -6.32 9.60 -11.28
C LEU A 170 -5.10 8.79 -11.72
N GLU A 171 -5.32 7.67 -12.39
CA GLU A 171 -4.25 6.81 -12.93
C GLU A 171 -3.41 7.56 -13.97
N HIS A 172 -4.05 8.20 -14.95
CA HIS A 172 -3.35 9.01 -15.95
C HIS A 172 -2.57 10.18 -15.35
N ALA A 173 -3.07 10.75 -14.25
CA ALA A 173 -2.39 11.84 -13.54
C ALA A 173 -1.30 11.36 -12.58
N ALA A 174 -1.25 10.06 -12.27
CA ALA A 174 -0.39 9.53 -11.22
C ALA A 174 1.10 9.63 -11.54
N ILE A 175 1.48 9.47 -12.81
CA ILE A 175 2.87 9.51 -13.25
C ILE A 175 2.99 10.52 -14.39
N PRO A 176 3.26 11.80 -14.07
CA PRO A 176 3.26 12.86 -15.06
C PRO A 176 4.49 12.87 -15.98
N GLY A 177 5.47 12.01 -15.74
CA GLY A 177 6.74 11.99 -16.47
C GLY A 177 7.41 10.63 -16.47
N ALA A 178 8.74 10.61 -16.36
CA ALA A 178 9.52 9.39 -16.29
C ALA A 178 9.23 8.59 -15.02
N GLN A 179 9.35 7.27 -15.12
CA GLN A 179 9.30 6.37 -13.97
C GLN A 179 10.72 6.04 -13.49
N LEU A 180 10.89 5.98 -12.17
CA LEU A 180 12.10 5.47 -11.53
C LEU A 180 11.77 4.13 -10.86
N ARG A 181 12.51 3.09 -11.25
CA ARG A 181 12.40 1.80 -10.58
C ARG A 181 13.30 1.80 -9.35
N GLN A 182 12.70 1.88 -8.18
CA GLN A 182 13.42 1.69 -6.93
C GLN A 182 13.56 0.19 -6.65
N PRO A 183 14.77 -0.31 -6.31
CA PRO A 183 14.93 -1.68 -5.83
C PRO A 183 14.28 -1.86 -4.47
N VAL A 184 13.98 -3.09 -4.10
CA VAL A 184 13.70 -3.46 -2.69
C VAL A 184 15.03 -3.59 -1.93
N ALA A 185 15.01 -3.30 -0.63
CA ALA A 185 16.19 -3.45 0.23
C ALA A 185 16.44 -4.91 0.59
N ASN A 186 15.38 -5.73 0.62
CA ASN A 186 15.43 -7.13 1.07
C ASN A 186 15.01 -8.09 -0.05
N ALA A 187 15.56 -9.29 -0.04
CA ALA A 187 15.00 -10.41 -0.80
C ALA A 187 13.77 -10.93 -0.04
N ILE A 188 12.58 -10.73 -0.60
CA ILE A 188 11.32 -11.19 0.01
C ILE A 188 11.15 -12.68 -0.33
N THR A 189 11.61 -13.55 0.59
CA THR A 189 11.57 -15.01 0.47
C THR A 189 10.54 -15.62 1.42
N TRP A 190 10.18 -16.88 1.19
CA TRP A 190 9.31 -17.61 2.13
C TRP A 190 9.91 -17.67 3.55
N ALA A 191 11.22 -17.78 3.65
CA ALA A 191 11.91 -17.77 4.94
C ALA A 191 11.81 -16.43 5.64
N ALA A 192 11.98 -15.32 4.91
CA ALA A 192 11.83 -13.97 5.45
C ALA A 192 10.39 -13.71 5.94
N LEU A 193 9.37 -14.14 5.18
CA LEU A 193 7.97 -14.00 5.59
C LEU A 193 7.66 -14.80 6.85
N ARG A 194 8.17 -16.04 6.97
CA ARG A 194 7.98 -16.87 8.19
C ARG A 194 8.65 -16.29 9.43
N GLY A 195 9.71 -15.52 9.26
CA GLY A 195 10.41 -14.86 10.35
C GLY A 195 9.73 -13.58 10.86
N LEU A 196 8.70 -13.09 10.17
CA LEU A 196 8.05 -11.83 10.52
C LEU A 196 6.96 -12.04 11.58
N ASP A 197 7.24 -11.66 12.82
CA ASP A 197 6.25 -11.67 13.92
C ASP A 197 5.52 -10.33 14.01
N LEU A 198 4.70 -10.03 13.01
CA LEU A 198 3.91 -8.81 12.94
C LEU A 198 2.47 -9.15 12.54
N PRO A 199 1.45 -8.57 13.19
CA PRO A 199 0.07 -8.74 12.75
C PRO A 199 -0.11 -8.26 11.30
N CYS A 200 -0.64 -9.13 10.43
CA CYS A 200 -0.84 -8.83 9.03
C CYS A 200 -2.30 -9.07 8.63
N LEU A 201 -2.89 -8.13 7.91
CA LEU A 201 -4.12 -8.33 7.17
C LEU A 201 -3.78 -8.50 5.69
N LEU A 202 -4.09 -9.66 5.13
CA LEU A 202 -4.06 -9.89 3.69
C LEU A 202 -5.46 -9.66 3.13
N LEU A 203 -5.59 -8.77 2.16
CA LEU A 203 -6.86 -8.40 1.57
C LEU A 203 -6.79 -8.46 0.04
N THR A 204 -7.77 -9.08 -0.63
CA THR A 204 -7.83 -9.12 -2.09
C THR A 204 -9.27 -9.08 -2.58
N GLY A 205 -9.48 -8.67 -3.83
CA GLY A 205 -10.76 -8.84 -4.52
C GLY A 205 -10.95 -10.28 -5.02
N ASP A 206 -12.18 -10.75 -5.09
CA ASP A 206 -12.50 -12.08 -5.63
C ASP A 206 -12.23 -12.19 -7.14
N ALA A 207 -12.24 -11.06 -7.86
CA ALA A 207 -11.95 -10.93 -9.28
C ALA A 207 -10.57 -10.30 -9.58
N ASP A 208 -9.64 -10.30 -8.61
CA ASP A 208 -8.29 -9.75 -8.79
C ASP A 208 -7.49 -10.59 -9.80
N LEU A 209 -7.09 -9.98 -10.91
CA LEU A 209 -6.34 -10.62 -11.98
C LEU A 209 -4.83 -10.73 -11.70
N TRP A 210 -4.29 -9.93 -10.77
CA TRP A 210 -2.88 -9.95 -10.40
C TRP A 210 -2.58 -10.90 -9.26
N ALA A 211 -3.40 -10.85 -8.23
CA ALA A 211 -3.24 -11.58 -6.98
C ALA A 211 -4.57 -12.18 -6.51
N PRO A 212 -5.13 -13.14 -7.27
CA PRO A 212 -6.41 -13.75 -6.95
C PRO A 212 -6.36 -14.46 -5.59
N PRO A 213 -7.52 -14.78 -4.97
CA PRO A 213 -7.59 -15.36 -3.63
C PRO A 213 -6.69 -16.59 -3.38
N PRO A 214 -6.42 -17.49 -4.36
CA PRO A 214 -5.44 -18.58 -4.16
C PRO A 214 -4.02 -18.08 -3.88
N VAL A 215 -3.59 -16.98 -4.50
CA VAL A 215 -2.28 -16.35 -4.25
C VAL A 215 -2.21 -15.78 -2.84
N GLN A 216 -3.27 -15.10 -2.40
CA GLN A 216 -3.36 -14.61 -1.03
C GLN A 216 -3.27 -15.75 0.00
N ARG A 217 -3.97 -16.87 -0.25
CA ARG A 217 -3.86 -18.06 0.62
C ARG A 217 -2.45 -18.64 0.69
N LEU A 218 -1.71 -18.60 -0.43
CA LEU A 218 -0.31 -19.02 -0.45
C LEU A 218 0.55 -18.12 0.46
N PHE A 219 0.39 -16.80 0.37
CA PHE A 219 1.12 -15.87 1.25
C PHE A 219 0.79 -16.08 2.73
N ALA A 220 -0.47 -16.32 3.06
CA ALA A 220 -0.90 -16.54 4.43
C ALA A 220 -0.26 -17.79 5.07
N GLN A 221 0.09 -18.81 4.28
CA GLN A 221 0.82 -19.98 4.77
C GLN A 221 2.24 -19.65 5.26
N HIS A 222 2.78 -18.51 4.83
CA HIS A 222 4.13 -18.07 5.16
C HIS A 222 4.20 -16.85 6.10
N LEU A 223 3.06 -16.30 6.50
CA LEU A 223 2.96 -15.17 7.44
C LEU A 223 2.28 -15.67 8.72
N PRO A 224 3.02 -15.87 9.83
CA PRO A 224 2.52 -16.55 11.03
C PRO A 224 1.30 -15.88 11.68
N ARG A 225 1.17 -14.56 11.50
CA ARG A 225 0.08 -13.77 12.10
C ARG A 225 -0.81 -13.12 11.06
N ALA A 226 -1.03 -13.80 9.91
CA ALA A 226 -1.87 -13.27 8.85
C ALA A 226 -3.34 -13.63 9.06
N GLU A 227 -4.19 -12.63 8.97
CA GLU A 227 -5.62 -12.76 8.72
C GLU A 227 -5.91 -12.54 7.24
N GLN A 228 -6.98 -13.12 6.72
CA GLN A 228 -7.33 -13.02 5.31
C GLN A 228 -8.76 -12.54 5.13
N VAL A 229 -8.94 -11.58 4.21
CA VAL A 229 -10.25 -11.10 3.77
C VAL A 229 -10.30 -11.09 2.25
N VAL A 230 -11.37 -11.63 1.69
CA VAL A 230 -11.69 -11.52 0.26
C VAL A 230 -12.89 -10.59 0.12
N ILE A 231 -12.70 -9.51 -0.65
CA ILE A 231 -13.77 -8.54 -0.96
C ILE A 231 -14.51 -9.01 -2.20
N ALA A 232 -15.80 -9.24 -2.06
CA ALA A 232 -16.67 -9.66 -3.15
C ALA A 232 -16.83 -8.56 -4.21
N GLU A 233 -16.99 -8.96 -5.47
CA GLU A 233 -17.22 -8.07 -6.60
C GLU A 233 -16.14 -6.99 -6.80
N ALA A 234 -14.89 -7.30 -6.44
CA ALA A 234 -13.75 -6.41 -6.55
C ALA A 234 -12.60 -7.04 -7.32
N GLY A 235 -11.89 -6.23 -8.08
CA GLY A 235 -10.64 -6.56 -8.75
C GLY A 235 -9.40 -6.21 -7.91
N HIS A 236 -8.36 -5.72 -8.62
CA HIS A 236 -7.07 -5.36 -8.02
C HIS A 236 -7.10 -4.01 -7.28
N SER A 237 -8.14 -3.22 -7.45
CA SER A 237 -8.35 -1.94 -6.76
C SER A 237 -9.50 -2.02 -5.74
N ALA A 238 -9.54 -3.07 -4.92
CA ALA A 238 -10.64 -3.32 -3.99
C ALA A 238 -10.94 -2.15 -3.04
N HIS A 239 -9.95 -1.34 -2.68
CA HIS A 239 -10.10 -0.11 -1.87
C HIS A 239 -10.90 0.98 -2.60
N TRP A 240 -10.89 0.96 -3.93
CA TRP A 240 -11.63 1.86 -4.80
C TRP A 240 -13.01 1.31 -5.17
N GLU A 241 -13.06 0.02 -5.50
CA GLU A 241 -14.24 -0.63 -6.05
C GLU A 241 -15.31 -0.92 -5.00
N GLN A 242 -14.89 -1.32 -3.80
CA GLN A 242 -15.76 -1.68 -2.68
C GLN A 242 -15.27 -0.98 -1.39
N PRO A 243 -15.27 0.38 -1.36
CA PRO A 243 -14.63 1.13 -0.28
C PRO A 243 -15.22 0.86 1.10
N GLU A 244 -16.55 0.65 1.21
CA GLU A 244 -17.21 0.37 2.48
C GLU A 244 -16.75 -0.97 3.06
N ALA A 245 -16.75 -2.03 2.26
CA ALA A 245 -16.30 -3.37 2.68
C ALA A 245 -14.80 -3.38 3.01
N PHE A 246 -14.00 -2.70 2.18
CA PHE A 246 -12.57 -2.54 2.42
C PHE A 246 -12.28 -1.81 3.73
N ASN A 247 -12.91 -0.65 3.94
CA ASN A 247 -12.72 0.15 5.14
C ASN A 247 -13.19 -0.58 6.40
N ALA A 248 -14.32 -1.31 6.33
CA ALA A 248 -14.82 -2.11 7.44
C ALA A 248 -13.81 -3.19 7.85
N ALA A 249 -13.24 -3.93 6.89
CA ALA A 249 -12.24 -4.96 7.16
C ALA A 249 -10.96 -4.37 7.77
N VAL A 250 -10.47 -3.25 7.22
CA VAL A 250 -9.28 -2.56 7.74
C VAL A 250 -9.52 -2.04 9.16
N LEU A 251 -10.62 -1.33 9.40
CA LEU A 251 -10.94 -0.76 10.71
C LEU A 251 -11.14 -1.85 11.78
N ASP A 252 -11.78 -2.96 11.42
CA ASP A 252 -11.94 -4.10 12.33
C ASP A 252 -10.58 -4.69 12.70
N PHE A 253 -9.68 -4.87 11.75
CA PHE A 253 -8.33 -5.33 11.99
C PHE A 253 -7.53 -4.36 12.87
N LEU A 254 -7.49 -3.06 12.54
CA LEU A 254 -6.75 -2.04 13.29
C LEU A 254 -7.20 -1.96 14.76
N ARG A 255 -8.52 -2.03 15.00
CA ARG A 255 -9.10 -2.02 16.36
C ARG A 255 -8.57 -3.17 17.22
N ARG A 256 -8.37 -4.37 16.64
CA ARG A 256 -7.81 -5.52 17.37
C ARG A 256 -6.31 -5.40 17.67
N GLN A 257 -5.57 -4.55 16.97
CA GLN A 257 -4.14 -4.36 17.21
C GLN A 257 -3.83 -3.37 18.34
N GLY A 258 -4.85 -2.87 19.01
CA GLY A 258 -4.76 -2.01 20.19
C GLY A 258 -4.68 -0.53 19.85
N SER A 259 -5.66 0.21 20.38
CA SER A 259 -5.62 1.67 20.53
C SER A 259 -5.04 2.03 21.89
N GLY A 260 -3.75 1.74 22.07
CA GLY A 260 -3.02 2.37 23.18
C GLY A 260 -2.85 3.87 22.84
N PRO A 261 -2.98 4.78 23.81
CA PRO A 261 -2.66 6.18 23.53
C PRO A 261 -1.23 6.25 23.01
N TYR A 262 -1.05 6.92 21.88
CA TYR A 262 0.27 7.20 21.31
C TYR A 262 1.05 8.06 22.31
N GLU A 263 1.94 7.46 23.08
CA GLU A 263 2.92 8.19 23.89
C GLU A 263 4.00 8.76 22.95
N GLY A 264 3.64 9.86 22.28
CA GLY A 264 4.63 10.68 21.59
C GLY A 264 5.65 11.16 22.59
N HIS A 265 6.93 10.96 22.30
CA HIS A 265 8.01 11.54 23.08
C HIS A 265 7.75 13.03 23.25
N LYS A 266 7.39 13.44 24.47
CA LYS A 266 7.48 14.84 24.89
C LYS A 266 8.95 15.18 24.82
N THR A 267 9.35 15.93 23.80
CA THR A 267 10.60 16.67 23.85
C THR A 267 10.47 17.61 25.04
N SER A 268 11.17 17.29 26.11
CA SER A 268 11.36 18.22 27.22
C SER A 268 12.16 19.42 26.77
N PRO A 269 11.89 20.61 27.32
CA PRO A 269 12.45 21.88 26.89
C PRO A 269 13.97 21.97 27.10
#